data_50f94d8e54fc1cbbfa31d704dd7ae3d5
#
_entry.id   50f94d8e54fc1cbbfa31d704dd7ae3d5
#
_cell.length_a   1.000
_cell.length_b   1.000
_cell.length_c   1.000
_cell.angle_alpha   90.00
_cell.angle_beta   90.00
_cell.angle_gamma   90.00
#
_symmetry.space_group_name_H-M   'P 1'
#
loop_
_entity.id
_entity.type
_entity.pdbx_description
1 polymer ?
#
loop_
_entity_poly.entity_id
_entity_poly.type
_entity_poly.pdbx_seq_one_letter_code
_entity_poly.pdbx_strand_id
1 'polypeptide(L)'
;MNKKTIKNYVLDTNVVLSDPRAIYAFAEHNVIIPIPVLEEVESFKKGQAERNHQARAFFRELKKFEENFPTLPSEGFPLPEGGRLKFPSALAQKNRLEKYPQDTVDHQLLDLVLSLITKNKNDEFVLVTDDLSLRIKAKTLGIVSEPYKNAQVDTEKIYGEILEVEISGEEQASFCQDKKGFYEKFLSNNPSLEELPLNTPVRLLYQPQNSDDTHEILCLKTANSLEEIREKEEVFGINAKNVEQQFALHALLDPRIPIVALTGAAGTGKTLLALAAALKMLKSCQYENAKLARPMVELSDKTMGFLPGTVEEKIDPYFGPIYDNLEFLRSLKSEKSGKKDKNAETTESHESASQRALKG
;
A
#
# COMPACT_ATOMS: atom_id res chain seq x y z
N MET A 1 -39.44 -0.93 -15.46
CA MET A 1 -37.98 -1.02 -15.64
C MET A 1 -37.41 0.38 -15.59
N ASN A 2 -36.75 0.78 -14.49
CA ASN A 2 -36.08 2.07 -14.44
C ASN A 2 -34.92 2.05 -15.44
N LYS A 3 -35.01 2.89 -16.47
CA LYS A 3 -33.90 3.12 -17.39
C LYS A 3 -32.73 3.68 -16.54
N LYS A 4 -31.69 2.89 -16.29
CA LYS A 4 -30.45 3.38 -15.66
C LYS A 4 -29.92 4.52 -16.53
N THR A 5 -29.74 5.69 -15.94
CA THR A 5 -29.21 6.86 -16.64
C THR A 5 -27.72 6.64 -16.86
N ILE A 6 -27.28 6.62 -18.11
CA ILE A 6 -25.85 6.53 -18.45
C ILE A 6 -25.21 7.89 -18.16
N LYS A 7 -24.19 7.89 -17.28
CA LYS A 7 -23.39 9.08 -16.97
C LYS A 7 -22.16 9.15 -17.86
N ASN A 8 -21.60 10.35 -17.97
CA ASN A 8 -20.37 10.62 -18.70
C ASN A 8 -19.31 11.09 -17.70
N TYR A 9 -18.34 10.22 -17.38
CA TYR A 9 -17.23 10.53 -16.48
C TYR A 9 -16.06 11.11 -17.24
N VAL A 10 -15.69 12.35 -16.91
CA VAL A 10 -14.56 13.06 -17.51
C VAL A 10 -13.36 12.91 -16.59
N LEU A 11 -12.31 12.24 -17.05
CA LEU A 11 -11.12 11.95 -16.23
C LEU A 11 -10.08 13.05 -16.35
N ASP A 12 -9.52 13.43 -15.21
CA ASP A 12 -8.36 14.27 -15.07
C ASP A 12 -7.04 13.48 -15.26
N THR A 13 -5.96 14.17 -15.57
CA THR A 13 -4.62 13.62 -15.74
C THR A 13 -4.14 12.81 -14.54
N ASN A 14 -4.39 13.33 -13.32
CA ASN A 14 -3.97 12.66 -12.09
C ASN A 14 -4.64 11.30 -11.89
N VAL A 15 -5.89 11.15 -12.31
CA VAL A 15 -6.63 9.87 -12.25
C VAL A 15 -5.98 8.84 -13.16
N VAL A 16 -5.66 9.23 -14.40
CA VAL A 16 -5.02 8.34 -15.38
C VAL A 16 -3.60 7.95 -14.98
N LEU A 17 -2.87 8.86 -14.33
CA LEU A 17 -1.52 8.61 -13.84
C LEU A 17 -1.47 7.81 -12.54
N SER A 18 -2.54 7.82 -11.74
CA SER A 18 -2.64 6.98 -10.54
C SER A 18 -3.12 5.57 -10.88
N ASP A 19 -4.06 5.43 -11.82
CA ASP A 19 -4.56 4.16 -12.31
C ASP A 19 -4.69 4.13 -13.84
N PRO A 20 -3.73 3.55 -14.56
CA PRO A 20 -3.78 3.39 -16.02
C PRO A 20 -5.00 2.63 -16.55
N ARG A 21 -5.68 1.87 -15.66
CA ARG A 21 -6.87 1.09 -15.98
C ARG A 21 -8.16 1.76 -15.54
N ALA A 22 -8.10 3.00 -15.06
CA ALA A 22 -9.28 3.78 -14.64
C ALA A 22 -10.39 3.83 -15.71
N ILE A 23 -10.03 3.71 -16.99
CA ILE A 23 -11.00 3.65 -18.10
C ILE A 23 -12.00 2.48 -17.99
N TYR A 24 -11.69 1.45 -17.22
CA TYR A 24 -12.57 0.29 -17.00
C TYR A 24 -13.33 0.34 -15.67
N ALA A 25 -13.13 1.37 -14.86
CA ALA A 25 -13.66 1.43 -13.50
C ALA A 25 -15.09 1.97 -13.39
N PHE A 26 -15.71 2.35 -14.52
CA PHE A 26 -17.00 3.05 -14.52
C PHE A 26 -18.16 2.21 -15.06
N ALA A 27 -18.05 0.90 -15.04
CA ALA A 27 -19.07 -0.06 -15.46
C ALA A 27 -19.74 0.31 -16.81
N GLU A 28 -21.07 0.37 -16.85
CA GLU A 28 -21.85 0.68 -18.05
C GLU A 28 -21.82 2.15 -18.50
N HIS A 29 -21.09 3.01 -17.79
CA HIS A 29 -21.04 4.44 -18.05
C HIS A 29 -19.99 4.82 -19.11
N ASN A 30 -20.14 6.01 -19.69
CA ASN A 30 -19.16 6.52 -20.63
C ASN A 30 -17.97 7.13 -19.89
N VAL A 31 -16.77 6.92 -20.44
CA VAL A 31 -15.52 7.54 -19.99
C VAL A 31 -15.03 8.51 -21.06
N ILE A 32 -14.69 9.70 -20.63
CA ILE A 32 -14.23 10.79 -21.50
C ILE A 32 -12.82 11.18 -21.06
N ILE A 33 -11.88 11.11 -22.00
CA ILE A 33 -10.52 11.62 -21.80
C ILE A 33 -10.32 12.77 -22.79
N PRO A 34 -10.32 14.00 -22.30
CA PRO A 34 -10.06 15.17 -23.13
C PRO A 34 -8.69 15.11 -23.82
N ILE A 35 -8.57 15.64 -25.01
CA ILE A 35 -7.29 15.71 -25.73
C ILE A 35 -6.20 16.43 -24.91
N PRO A 36 -6.46 17.57 -24.22
CA PRO A 36 -5.45 18.18 -23.33
C PRO A 36 -4.93 17.25 -22.23
N VAL A 37 -5.80 16.42 -21.64
CA VAL A 37 -5.39 15.41 -20.66
C VAL A 37 -4.50 14.35 -21.32
N LEU A 38 -4.86 13.90 -22.51
CA LEU A 38 -4.08 12.90 -23.25
C LEU A 38 -2.67 13.45 -23.60
N GLU A 39 -2.58 14.71 -24.02
CA GLU A 39 -1.30 15.39 -24.32
C GLU A 39 -0.44 15.55 -23.07
N GLU A 40 -1.06 15.91 -21.94
CA GLU A 40 -0.35 16.01 -20.68
C GLU A 40 0.18 14.64 -20.20
N VAL A 41 -0.63 13.59 -20.22
CA VAL A 41 -0.19 12.22 -19.92
C VAL A 41 0.93 11.79 -20.89
N GLU A 42 0.87 12.19 -22.16
CA GLU A 42 1.92 11.89 -23.13
C GLU A 42 3.25 12.53 -22.74
N SER A 43 3.25 13.75 -22.22
CA SER A 43 4.45 14.45 -21.79
C SER A 43 5.21 13.67 -20.71
N PHE A 44 4.51 12.87 -19.90
CA PHE A 44 5.08 12.00 -18.87
C PHE A 44 5.65 10.67 -19.39
N LYS A 45 5.58 10.35 -20.68
CA LYS A 45 6.17 9.10 -21.20
C LYS A 45 7.69 9.02 -21.05
N LYS A 46 8.39 10.17 -20.97
CA LYS A 46 9.84 10.24 -20.90
C LYS A 46 10.29 10.31 -19.44
N GLY A 47 11.21 9.42 -19.03
CA GLY A 47 11.76 9.37 -17.69
C GLY A 47 11.61 7.99 -17.03
N GLN A 48 12.08 7.87 -15.79
CA GLN A 48 12.10 6.61 -15.02
C GLN A 48 11.22 6.66 -13.75
N ALA A 49 10.66 7.81 -13.41
CA ALA A 49 9.78 7.95 -12.25
C ALA A 49 8.51 7.11 -12.41
N GLU A 50 7.83 6.82 -11.32
CA GLU A 50 6.60 6.03 -11.30
C GLU A 50 5.54 6.58 -12.25
N ARG A 51 5.34 7.91 -12.27
CA ARG A 51 4.41 8.59 -13.20
C ARG A 51 4.70 8.26 -14.67
N ASN A 52 5.98 8.15 -15.03
CA ASN A 52 6.37 7.83 -16.41
C ASN A 52 6.04 6.37 -16.76
N HIS A 53 6.13 5.47 -15.79
CA HIS A 53 5.72 4.08 -15.95
C HIS A 53 4.21 3.99 -16.14
N GLN A 54 3.43 4.70 -15.32
CA GLN A 54 1.97 4.74 -15.41
C GLN A 54 1.48 5.34 -16.73
N ALA A 55 2.09 6.44 -17.19
CA ALA A 55 1.79 7.00 -18.50
C ALA A 55 2.00 5.97 -19.63
N ARG A 56 3.14 5.27 -19.63
CA ARG A 56 3.39 4.19 -20.61
C ARG A 56 2.41 3.02 -20.49
N ALA A 57 1.99 2.68 -19.28
CA ALA A 57 0.99 1.64 -19.04
C ALA A 57 -0.36 2.04 -19.63
N PHE A 58 -0.79 3.28 -19.39
CA PHE A 58 -2.03 3.81 -19.96
C PHE A 58 -2.04 3.78 -21.50
N PHE A 59 -0.96 4.23 -22.15
CA PHE A 59 -0.89 4.15 -23.60
C PHE A 59 -0.84 2.72 -24.15
N ARG A 60 -0.36 1.74 -23.37
CA ARG A 60 -0.48 0.33 -23.74
C ARG A 60 -1.94 -0.15 -23.71
N GLU A 61 -2.73 0.34 -22.75
CA GLU A 61 -4.17 0.04 -22.74
C GLU A 61 -4.88 0.68 -23.94
N LEU A 62 -4.58 1.93 -24.28
CA LEU A 62 -5.13 2.58 -25.46
C LEU A 62 -4.76 1.88 -26.77
N LYS A 63 -3.54 1.35 -26.87
CA LYS A 63 -3.10 0.61 -28.05
C LYS A 63 -3.97 -0.62 -28.32
N LYS A 64 -4.50 -1.28 -27.31
CA LYS A 64 -5.41 -2.43 -27.48
C LYS A 64 -6.71 -2.02 -28.19
N PHE A 65 -7.19 -0.80 -27.95
CA PHE A 65 -8.36 -0.28 -28.67
C PHE A 65 -8.02 0.02 -30.13
N GLU A 66 -6.84 0.63 -30.42
CA GLU A 66 -6.40 0.91 -31.78
C GLU A 66 -6.24 -0.38 -32.60
N GLU A 67 -5.68 -1.44 -32.00
CA GLU A 67 -5.51 -2.75 -32.65
C GLU A 67 -6.86 -3.41 -32.98
N ASN A 68 -7.87 -3.25 -32.12
CA ASN A 68 -9.21 -3.81 -32.34
C ASN A 68 -10.11 -2.94 -33.23
N PHE A 69 -9.83 -1.64 -33.29
CA PHE A 69 -10.61 -0.64 -34.03
C PHE A 69 -9.68 0.26 -34.86
N PRO A 70 -9.34 -0.10 -36.09
CA PRO A 70 -8.42 0.66 -36.93
C PRO A 70 -8.83 2.12 -37.19
N THR A 71 -10.12 2.42 -37.04
CA THR A 71 -10.66 3.78 -37.11
C THR A 71 -11.42 4.09 -35.83
N LEU A 72 -11.25 5.30 -35.29
CA LEU A 72 -12.01 5.74 -34.12
C LEU A 72 -13.52 5.78 -34.48
N PRO A 73 -14.38 4.96 -33.84
CA PRO A 73 -15.79 5.04 -34.06
C PRO A 73 -16.36 6.41 -33.69
N SER A 74 -17.33 6.93 -34.47
CA SER A 74 -17.93 8.25 -34.23
C SER A 74 -18.50 8.42 -32.82
N GLU A 75 -18.93 7.33 -32.21
CA GLU A 75 -19.48 7.31 -30.86
C GLU A 75 -18.42 6.98 -29.75
N GLY A 76 -17.16 6.75 -30.11
CA GLY A 76 -16.09 6.31 -29.23
C GLY A 76 -15.92 4.78 -29.18
N PHE A 77 -14.83 4.31 -28.57
CA PHE A 77 -14.55 2.89 -28.43
C PHE A 77 -15.51 2.23 -27.42
N PRO A 78 -16.07 1.06 -27.72
CA PRO A 78 -16.89 0.33 -26.77
C PRO A 78 -16.03 -0.19 -25.61
N LEU A 79 -16.52 -0.03 -24.37
CA LEU A 79 -15.92 -0.62 -23.18
C LEU A 79 -16.54 -1.99 -22.87
N PRO A 80 -15.84 -2.89 -22.18
CA PRO A 80 -16.29 -4.26 -21.94
C PRO A 80 -17.63 -4.36 -21.21
N GLU A 81 -17.93 -3.43 -20.30
CA GLU A 81 -19.15 -3.44 -19.48
C GLU A 81 -20.29 -2.59 -20.04
N GLY A 82 -20.16 -2.09 -21.27
CA GLY A 82 -21.24 -1.45 -22.03
C GLY A 82 -21.13 0.06 -22.22
N GLY A 83 -20.24 0.76 -21.54
CA GLY A 83 -19.95 2.20 -21.75
C GLY A 83 -19.10 2.44 -23.00
N ARG A 84 -18.75 3.70 -23.24
CA ARG A 84 -17.90 4.11 -24.36
C ARG A 84 -16.76 5.02 -23.90
N LEU A 85 -15.56 4.80 -24.44
CA LEU A 85 -14.40 5.65 -24.26
C LEU A 85 -14.34 6.69 -25.37
N LYS A 86 -14.39 7.98 -25.02
CA LYS A 86 -14.46 9.12 -25.95
C LYS A 86 -13.31 10.07 -25.73
N PHE A 87 -12.85 10.70 -26.84
CA PHE A 87 -11.73 11.66 -26.83
C PHE A 87 -12.16 12.98 -27.48
N PRO A 88 -12.94 13.83 -26.79
CA PRO A 88 -13.34 15.11 -27.35
C PRO A 88 -12.13 16.05 -27.42
N SER A 89 -12.01 16.73 -28.55
CA SER A 89 -11.06 17.83 -28.70
C SER A 89 -11.66 19.13 -28.14
N ALA A 90 -10.84 19.94 -27.49
CA ALA A 90 -11.22 21.26 -26.98
C ALA A 90 -11.40 22.30 -28.11
N LEU A 91 -11.96 21.90 -29.28
CA LEU A 91 -12.11 22.80 -30.40
C LEU A 91 -13.25 23.80 -30.18
N ALA A 92 -12.84 25.04 -30.01
CA ALA A 92 -13.55 26.26 -30.34
C ALA A 92 -14.73 26.68 -29.47
N GLN A 93 -14.48 27.04 -28.22
CA GLN A 93 -15.06 28.28 -27.70
C GLN A 93 -14.08 28.92 -26.72
N LYS A 94 -13.22 29.77 -27.23
CA LYS A 94 -12.13 30.47 -26.52
C LYS A 94 -12.58 31.45 -25.42
N ASN A 95 -13.83 31.57 -25.04
CA ASN A 95 -14.30 32.79 -24.34
C ASN A 95 -15.22 32.56 -23.14
N ARG A 96 -15.18 31.44 -22.41
CA ARG A 96 -16.01 31.32 -21.18
C ARG A 96 -15.27 31.62 -19.87
N LEU A 97 -13.98 31.38 -19.82
CA LEU A 97 -13.16 31.64 -18.60
C LEU A 97 -12.17 32.82 -18.81
N GLU A 98 -12.55 33.87 -19.55
CA GLU A 98 -11.74 35.11 -19.73
C GLU A 98 -11.29 35.73 -18.41
N LYS A 99 -11.87 35.34 -17.27
CA LYS A 99 -11.48 35.81 -15.95
C LYS A 99 -10.24 35.13 -15.36
N TYR A 100 -9.74 34.07 -15.97
CA TYR A 100 -8.57 33.34 -15.48
C TYR A 100 -7.42 33.48 -16.51
N PRO A 101 -6.40 34.27 -16.21
CA PRO A 101 -5.36 34.66 -17.20
C PRO A 101 -4.34 33.58 -17.54
N GLN A 102 -4.45 32.35 -17.00
CA GLN A 102 -3.51 31.24 -17.26
C GLN A 102 -4.19 30.14 -18.05
N ASP A 103 -3.66 29.85 -19.23
CA ASP A 103 -4.07 28.74 -20.09
C ASP A 103 -3.43 27.43 -19.57
N THR A 104 -3.94 26.93 -18.43
CA THR A 104 -3.50 25.67 -17.84
C THR A 104 -4.41 24.54 -18.31
N VAL A 105 -3.91 23.28 -18.26
CA VAL A 105 -4.68 22.08 -18.60
C VAL A 105 -5.96 22.01 -17.75
N ASP A 106 -5.89 22.38 -16.47
CA ASP A 106 -7.06 22.51 -15.58
C ASP A 106 -8.17 23.37 -16.16
N HIS A 107 -7.82 24.57 -16.65
CA HIS A 107 -8.81 25.52 -17.20
C HIS A 107 -9.37 25.00 -18.51
N GLN A 108 -8.56 24.40 -19.38
CA GLN A 108 -9.01 23.78 -20.61
C GLN A 108 -9.96 22.62 -20.34
N LEU A 109 -9.67 21.82 -19.28
CA LEU A 109 -10.52 20.74 -18.83
C LEU A 109 -11.88 21.26 -18.34
N LEU A 110 -11.90 22.28 -17.47
CA LEU A 110 -13.14 22.90 -16.98
C LEU A 110 -13.99 23.49 -18.11
N ASP A 111 -13.36 24.22 -19.06
CA ASP A 111 -14.02 24.79 -20.23
C ASP A 111 -14.65 23.71 -21.12
N LEU A 112 -13.93 22.62 -21.32
CA LEU A 112 -14.43 21.50 -22.10
C LEU A 112 -15.67 20.88 -21.43
N VAL A 113 -15.61 20.61 -20.11
CA VAL A 113 -16.73 20.02 -19.37
C VAL A 113 -17.96 20.93 -19.43
N LEU A 114 -17.78 22.25 -19.22
CA LEU A 114 -18.87 23.23 -19.38
C LEU A 114 -19.47 23.25 -20.81
N SER A 115 -18.62 23.10 -21.82
CA SER A 115 -19.05 23.02 -23.22
C SER A 115 -19.88 21.75 -23.45
N LEU A 116 -19.42 20.61 -22.90
CA LEU A 116 -20.15 19.34 -23.03
C LEU A 116 -21.52 19.40 -22.35
N ILE A 117 -21.61 19.93 -21.13
CA ILE A 117 -22.86 20.12 -20.38
C ILE A 117 -23.81 21.04 -21.17
N THR A 118 -23.29 22.12 -21.73
CA THR A 118 -24.13 23.09 -22.48
C THR A 118 -24.69 22.51 -23.76
N LYS A 119 -23.90 21.71 -24.48
CA LYS A 119 -24.28 21.09 -25.75
C LYS A 119 -25.25 19.91 -25.56
N ASN A 120 -25.13 19.18 -24.46
CA ASN A 120 -25.86 17.95 -24.19
C ASN A 120 -26.68 18.07 -22.91
N LYS A 121 -27.73 18.89 -22.93
CA LYS A 121 -28.54 19.23 -21.74
C LYS A 121 -29.23 18.04 -21.07
N ASN A 122 -29.36 16.91 -21.77
CA ASN A 122 -30.04 15.70 -21.28
C ASN A 122 -29.05 14.69 -20.70
N ASP A 123 -27.76 14.92 -20.82
CA ASP A 123 -26.70 14.04 -20.37
C ASP A 123 -26.10 14.51 -19.04
N GLU A 124 -25.81 13.60 -18.14
CA GLU A 124 -25.11 13.87 -16.90
C GLU A 124 -23.61 13.75 -17.08
N PHE A 125 -22.86 14.81 -16.75
CA PHE A 125 -21.40 14.83 -16.79
C PHE A 125 -20.83 14.97 -15.38
N VAL A 126 -19.83 14.17 -15.05
CA VAL A 126 -19.14 14.16 -13.76
C VAL A 126 -17.64 14.28 -14.02
N LEU A 127 -17.01 15.31 -13.47
CA LEU A 127 -15.56 15.44 -13.48
C LEU A 127 -14.95 14.58 -12.37
N VAL A 128 -14.06 13.66 -12.73
CA VAL A 128 -13.34 12.80 -11.77
C VAL A 128 -11.92 13.31 -11.62
N THR A 129 -11.57 13.76 -10.43
CA THR A 129 -10.23 14.27 -10.12
C THR A 129 -9.93 14.16 -8.62
N ASP A 130 -8.69 13.80 -8.28
CA ASP A 130 -8.21 13.79 -6.90
C ASP A 130 -7.67 15.15 -6.45
N ASP A 131 -7.48 16.11 -7.38
CA ASP A 131 -7.09 17.47 -7.04
C ASP A 131 -8.25 18.22 -6.36
N LEU A 132 -8.07 18.53 -5.07
CA LEU A 132 -9.04 19.30 -4.29
C LEU A 132 -9.28 20.70 -4.88
N SER A 133 -8.22 21.37 -5.38
CA SER A 133 -8.33 22.71 -5.97
C SER A 133 -9.18 22.68 -7.23
N LEU A 134 -8.95 21.70 -8.10
CA LEU A 134 -9.73 21.50 -9.32
C LEU A 134 -11.21 21.16 -9.00
N ARG A 135 -11.46 20.31 -7.99
CA ARG A 135 -12.85 20.05 -7.53
C ARG A 135 -13.56 21.28 -7.01
N ILE A 136 -12.86 22.14 -6.25
CA ILE A 136 -13.44 23.40 -5.76
C ILE A 136 -13.77 24.34 -6.92
N LYS A 137 -12.83 24.50 -7.88
CA LYS A 137 -13.06 25.29 -9.11
C LYS A 137 -14.27 24.78 -9.89
N ALA A 138 -14.36 23.44 -10.09
CA ALA A 138 -15.46 22.79 -10.77
C ALA A 138 -16.81 23.09 -10.09
N LYS A 139 -16.89 22.93 -8.77
CA LYS A 139 -18.12 23.24 -7.99
C LYS A 139 -18.53 24.71 -8.12
N THR A 140 -17.58 25.64 -8.12
CA THR A 140 -17.86 27.08 -8.30
C THR A 140 -18.48 27.37 -9.67
N LEU A 141 -18.16 26.56 -10.66
CA LEU A 141 -18.69 26.66 -12.02
C LEU A 141 -20.00 25.84 -12.23
N GLY A 142 -20.51 25.19 -11.19
CA GLY A 142 -21.70 24.34 -11.27
C GLY A 142 -21.45 22.96 -11.91
N ILE A 143 -20.18 22.54 -12.02
CA ILE A 143 -19.80 21.23 -12.52
C ILE A 143 -19.85 20.21 -11.37
N VAL A 144 -20.55 19.09 -11.57
CA VAL A 144 -20.51 17.96 -10.64
C VAL A 144 -19.12 17.34 -10.70
N SER A 145 -18.48 17.19 -9.53
CA SER A 145 -17.13 16.61 -9.45
C SER A 145 -16.99 15.64 -8.27
N GLU A 146 -16.29 14.53 -8.50
CA GLU A 146 -16.07 13.45 -7.54
C GLU A 146 -14.59 13.05 -7.49
N PRO A 147 -14.08 12.58 -6.33
CA PRO A 147 -12.76 11.95 -6.25
C PRO A 147 -12.79 10.57 -6.92
N TYR A 148 -11.61 10.09 -7.38
CA TYR A 148 -11.48 8.75 -7.93
C TYR A 148 -11.40 7.71 -6.79
N LYS A 149 -12.51 7.04 -6.51
CA LYS A 149 -12.64 6.14 -5.35
C LYS A 149 -11.82 4.85 -5.45
N ASN A 150 -11.57 4.34 -6.67
CA ASN A 150 -10.83 3.09 -6.84
C ASN A 150 -9.31 3.21 -6.57
N ALA A 151 -8.76 4.44 -6.62
CA ALA A 151 -7.37 4.68 -6.28
C ALA A 151 -7.14 4.91 -4.78
N GLN A 152 -8.19 5.24 -4.05
CA GLN A 152 -8.12 5.43 -2.61
C GLN A 152 -8.31 4.07 -1.93
N VAL A 153 -7.21 3.36 -1.75
CA VAL A 153 -7.17 2.33 -0.71
C VAL A 153 -7.29 3.10 0.60
N ASP A 154 -8.38 2.85 1.33
CA ASP A 154 -8.59 3.41 2.66
C ASP A 154 -7.45 2.89 3.55
N THR A 155 -6.40 3.71 3.68
CA THR A 155 -5.21 3.33 4.44
C THR A 155 -5.55 3.09 5.90
N GLU A 156 -6.59 3.74 6.44
CA GLU A 156 -7.06 3.50 7.79
C GLU A 156 -7.61 2.08 7.95
N LYS A 157 -8.19 1.50 6.90
CA LYS A 157 -8.64 0.09 6.92
C LYS A 157 -7.51 -0.93 6.71
N ILE A 158 -6.36 -0.50 6.15
CA ILE A 158 -5.18 -1.37 6.02
C ILE A 158 -4.40 -1.41 7.33
N TYR A 159 -4.37 -0.31 8.08
CA TYR A 159 -3.79 -0.27 9.42
C TYR A 159 -4.79 -0.93 10.38
N GLY A 160 -4.77 -2.26 10.43
CA GLY A 160 -5.54 -3.00 11.42
C GLY A 160 -5.13 -2.53 12.81
N GLU A 161 -6.02 -1.82 13.50
CA GLU A 161 -5.88 -1.58 14.92
C GLU A 161 -5.91 -2.92 15.64
N ILE A 162 -5.14 -3.03 16.74
CA ILE A 162 -5.25 -4.16 17.64
C ILE A 162 -6.62 -4.05 18.30
N LEU A 163 -7.48 -5.05 18.05
CA LEU A 163 -8.81 -5.06 18.65
C LEU A 163 -8.70 -5.45 20.12
N GLU A 164 -9.11 -4.56 21.01
CA GLU A 164 -9.19 -4.83 22.45
C GLU A 164 -10.58 -5.33 22.82
N VAL A 165 -10.63 -6.46 23.52
CA VAL A 165 -11.87 -7.08 23.97
C VAL A 165 -11.74 -7.47 25.43
N GLU A 166 -12.65 -6.98 26.26
CA GLU A 166 -12.73 -7.37 27.66
C GLU A 166 -13.44 -8.72 27.79
N ILE A 167 -12.88 -9.63 28.59
CA ILE A 167 -13.51 -10.91 28.94
C ILE A 167 -14.07 -10.87 30.37
N SER A 168 -15.29 -11.36 30.53
CA SER A 168 -15.99 -11.40 31.81
C SER A 168 -15.37 -12.42 32.79
N GLY A 169 -15.69 -12.31 34.05
CA GLY A 169 -15.20 -13.27 35.06
C GLY A 169 -15.64 -14.73 34.82
N GLU A 170 -16.81 -14.95 34.20
CA GLU A 170 -17.27 -16.29 33.81
C GLU A 170 -16.47 -16.85 32.64
N GLU A 171 -16.16 -16.01 31.66
CA GLU A 171 -15.31 -16.33 30.53
C GLU A 171 -13.88 -16.62 30.96
N GLN A 172 -13.35 -15.85 31.92
CA GLN A 172 -12.06 -16.13 32.56
C GLN A 172 -12.02 -17.49 33.25
N ALA A 173 -13.06 -17.86 33.98
CA ALA A 173 -13.14 -19.16 34.60
C ALA A 173 -13.13 -20.29 33.55
N SER A 174 -13.86 -20.12 32.46
CA SER A 174 -13.85 -21.05 31.32
C SER A 174 -12.47 -21.15 30.66
N PHE A 175 -11.78 -20.02 30.46
CA PHE A 175 -10.42 -19.96 29.96
C PHE A 175 -9.41 -20.72 30.80
N CYS A 176 -9.52 -20.63 32.15
CA CYS A 176 -8.64 -21.36 33.08
C CYS A 176 -8.87 -22.87 33.04
N GLN A 177 -10.08 -23.32 32.73
CA GLN A 177 -10.43 -24.75 32.69
C GLN A 177 -10.02 -25.42 31.37
N ASP A 178 -10.33 -24.80 30.23
CA ASP A 178 -10.00 -25.29 28.88
C ASP A 178 -9.69 -24.13 27.93
N LYS A 179 -8.42 -23.81 27.81
CA LYS A 179 -7.95 -22.74 26.93
C LYS A 179 -8.41 -22.93 25.46
N LYS A 180 -8.26 -24.14 24.94
CA LYS A 180 -8.54 -24.41 23.52
C LYS A 180 -10.04 -24.33 23.23
N GLY A 181 -10.85 -24.96 24.00
CA GLY A 181 -12.30 -24.88 23.84
C GLY A 181 -12.86 -23.49 24.12
N PHE A 182 -12.21 -22.73 25.01
CA PHE A 182 -12.54 -21.32 25.24
C PHE A 182 -12.40 -20.49 23.96
N TYR A 183 -11.28 -20.53 23.26
CA TYR A 183 -11.06 -19.69 22.08
C TYR A 183 -12.04 -19.98 20.93
N GLU A 184 -12.37 -21.25 20.70
CA GLU A 184 -13.38 -21.66 19.70
C GLU A 184 -14.77 -21.13 20.08
N LYS A 185 -15.18 -21.34 21.33
CA LYS A 185 -16.50 -20.93 21.85
C LYS A 185 -16.60 -19.40 21.94
N PHE A 186 -15.53 -18.72 22.37
CA PHE A 186 -15.49 -17.27 22.49
C PHE A 186 -15.66 -16.60 21.14
N LEU A 187 -14.99 -17.09 20.10
CA LEU A 187 -15.16 -16.59 18.73
C LEU A 187 -16.61 -16.77 18.26
N SER A 188 -17.18 -17.97 18.43
CA SER A 188 -18.57 -18.27 18.01
C SER A 188 -19.63 -17.45 18.75
N ASN A 189 -19.36 -17.08 20.00
CA ASN A 189 -20.26 -16.24 20.80
C ASN A 189 -20.13 -14.73 20.50
N ASN A 190 -19.13 -14.33 19.75
CA ASN A 190 -18.85 -12.93 19.40
C ASN A 190 -18.88 -12.71 17.88
N PRO A 191 -20.05 -12.48 17.26
CA PRO A 191 -20.19 -12.32 15.81
C PRO A 191 -19.30 -11.23 15.23
N SER A 192 -19.07 -10.16 15.98
CA SER A 192 -18.18 -9.06 15.57
C SER A 192 -16.70 -9.51 15.39
N LEU A 193 -16.28 -10.52 16.16
CA LEU A 193 -14.94 -11.12 16.00
C LEU A 193 -14.93 -12.15 14.86
N GLU A 194 -16.03 -12.86 14.66
CA GLU A 194 -16.16 -13.87 13.62
C GLU A 194 -16.04 -13.27 12.21
N GLU A 195 -16.61 -12.08 12.00
CA GLU A 195 -16.57 -11.35 10.73
C GLU A 195 -15.20 -10.72 10.40
N LEU A 196 -14.28 -10.64 11.36
CA LEU A 196 -12.96 -10.05 11.13
C LEU A 196 -12.13 -10.87 10.13
N PRO A 197 -11.25 -10.22 9.37
CA PRO A 197 -10.29 -10.92 8.51
C PRO A 197 -9.41 -11.89 9.28
N LEU A 198 -8.88 -12.90 8.58
CA LEU A 198 -7.87 -13.81 9.14
C LEU A 198 -6.62 -13.01 9.55
N ASN A 199 -5.94 -13.48 10.58
CA ASN A 199 -4.75 -12.88 11.16
C ASN A 199 -4.97 -11.49 11.78
N THR A 200 -6.22 -11.10 12.06
CA THR A 200 -6.49 -9.87 12.81
C THR A 200 -5.94 -10.00 14.23
N PRO A 201 -5.12 -9.03 14.70
CA PRO A 201 -4.63 -9.01 16.08
C PRO A 201 -5.77 -8.72 17.06
N VAL A 202 -5.90 -9.55 18.07
CA VAL A 202 -6.89 -9.40 19.16
C VAL A 202 -6.18 -9.43 20.50
N ARG A 203 -6.48 -8.43 21.33
CA ARG A 203 -5.98 -8.31 22.69
C ARG A 203 -7.13 -8.55 23.65
N LEU A 204 -7.14 -9.67 24.33
CA LEU A 204 -8.13 -9.99 25.33
C LEU A 204 -7.66 -9.43 26.68
N LEU A 205 -8.50 -8.62 27.32
CA LEU A 205 -8.20 -7.99 28.60
C LEU A 205 -9.05 -8.62 29.69
N TYR A 206 -8.46 -8.91 30.86
CA TYR A 206 -9.18 -9.44 31.99
C TYR A 206 -8.59 -8.98 33.33
N GLN A 207 -9.42 -8.93 34.36
CA GLN A 207 -8.99 -8.66 35.72
C GLN A 207 -9.17 -9.95 36.57
N PRO A 208 -8.10 -10.53 37.14
CA PRO A 208 -8.20 -11.62 38.06
C PRO A 208 -8.99 -11.23 39.30
N GLN A 209 -9.82 -12.15 39.86
CA GLN A 209 -10.73 -11.87 40.99
C GLN A 209 -10.08 -11.31 42.26
N ASN A 210 -8.74 -11.37 42.39
CA ASN A 210 -8.00 -10.92 43.58
C ASN A 210 -6.89 -9.90 43.24
N SER A 211 -6.97 -9.23 42.10
CA SER A 211 -5.98 -8.27 41.67
C SER A 211 -6.67 -7.06 41.01
N ASP A 212 -6.18 -5.87 41.31
CA ASP A 212 -6.57 -4.65 40.59
C ASP A 212 -5.83 -4.50 39.25
N ASP A 213 -4.87 -5.38 38.95
CA ASP A 213 -4.10 -5.34 37.72
C ASP A 213 -4.86 -5.95 36.54
N THR A 214 -4.84 -5.25 35.42
CA THR A 214 -5.38 -5.78 34.17
C THR A 214 -4.33 -6.68 33.50
N HIS A 215 -4.69 -7.91 33.22
CA HIS A 215 -3.90 -8.87 32.47
C HIS A 215 -4.33 -8.89 31.02
N GLU A 216 -3.44 -9.29 30.13
CA GLU A 216 -3.71 -9.37 28.69
C GLU A 216 -3.33 -10.74 28.12
N ILE A 217 -4.08 -11.16 27.11
CA ILE A 217 -3.77 -12.31 26.29
C ILE A 217 -3.77 -11.83 24.84
N LEU A 218 -2.67 -12.04 24.14
CA LEU A 218 -2.51 -11.65 22.75
C LEU A 218 -2.87 -12.82 21.86
N CYS A 219 -3.79 -12.60 20.92
CA CYS A 219 -4.29 -13.62 20.02
C CYS A 219 -4.29 -13.14 18.56
N LEU A 220 -4.19 -14.07 17.63
CA LEU A 220 -4.54 -13.86 16.22
C LEU A 220 -5.84 -14.59 15.89
N LYS A 221 -6.70 -13.94 15.13
CA LYS A 221 -7.90 -14.58 14.60
C LYS A 221 -7.54 -15.59 13.52
N THR A 222 -7.97 -16.82 13.71
CA THR A 222 -7.93 -17.90 12.73
C THR A 222 -9.30 -18.13 12.10
N ALA A 223 -9.45 -19.11 11.20
CA ALA A 223 -10.74 -19.38 10.57
C ALA A 223 -11.85 -19.72 11.59
N ASN A 224 -11.54 -20.53 12.61
CA ASN A 224 -12.53 -21.08 13.52
C ASN A 224 -12.24 -20.82 15.01
N SER A 225 -11.17 -20.06 15.32
CA SER A 225 -10.71 -19.87 16.70
C SER A 225 -9.86 -18.60 16.82
N LEU A 226 -9.50 -18.26 18.05
CA LEU A 226 -8.38 -17.37 18.35
C LEU A 226 -7.15 -18.23 18.66
N GLU A 227 -5.99 -17.86 18.17
CA GLU A 227 -4.71 -18.51 18.45
C GLU A 227 -3.86 -17.58 19.30
N GLU A 228 -3.54 -18.02 20.53
CA GLU A 228 -2.69 -17.28 21.44
C GLU A 228 -1.27 -17.17 20.87
N ILE A 229 -0.74 -15.94 20.78
CA ILE A 229 0.64 -15.73 20.39
C ILE A 229 1.54 -15.92 21.62
N ARG A 230 2.69 -16.56 21.43
CA ARG A 230 3.64 -16.79 22.51
C ARG A 230 4.23 -15.46 22.99
N GLU A 231 4.10 -15.18 24.27
CA GLU A 231 4.75 -14.03 24.88
C GLU A 231 6.28 -14.13 24.77
N LYS A 232 6.88 -13.01 24.38
CA LYS A 232 8.33 -12.76 24.52
C LYS A 232 9.28 -13.80 23.94
N GLU A 233 8.97 -14.33 22.75
CA GLU A 233 9.95 -15.12 22.04
C GLU A 233 11.14 -14.24 21.60
N GLU A 234 12.34 -14.54 22.09
CA GLU A 234 13.56 -13.89 21.64
C GLU A 234 13.87 -14.30 20.19
N VAL A 235 13.92 -13.33 19.30
CA VAL A 235 14.19 -13.53 17.89
C VAL A 235 15.56 -12.97 17.53
N PHE A 236 16.53 -13.85 17.34
CA PHE A 236 17.91 -13.49 16.99
C PHE A 236 18.54 -12.42 17.90
N GLY A 237 18.28 -12.50 19.19
CA GLY A 237 18.77 -11.54 20.20
C GLY A 237 17.83 -10.36 20.48
N ILE A 238 16.75 -10.21 19.70
CA ILE A 238 15.76 -9.15 19.84
C ILE A 238 14.58 -9.67 20.67
N ASN A 239 14.16 -8.85 21.63
CA ASN A 239 12.88 -8.99 22.33
C ASN A 239 11.94 -7.88 21.89
N ALA A 240 10.66 -8.21 21.66
CA ALA A 240 9.64 -7.22 21.40
C ALA A 240 9.52 -6.24 22.59
N LYS A 241 9.42 -4.96 22.29
CA LYS A 241 9.32 -3.89 23.31
C LYS A 241 7.88 -3.48 23.59
N ASN A 242 6.97 -3.76 22.66
CA ASN A 242 5.56 -3.43 22.74
C ASN A 242 4.72 -4.53 22.06
N VAL A 243 3.40 -4.44 22.21
CA VAL A 243 2.44 -5.42 21.71
C VAL A 243 2.48 -5.52 20.18
N GLU A 244 2.61 -4.41 19.49
CA GLU A 244 2.68 -4.37 18.02
C GLU A 244 3.90 -5.13 17.50
N GLN A 245 5.05 -5.00 18.17
CA GLN A 245 6.25 -5.76 17.81
C GLN A 245 6.12 -7.25 18.11
N GLN A 246 5.34 -7.64 19.15
CA GLN A 246 5.05 -9.04 19.43
C GLN A 246 4.21 -9.66 18.31
N PHE A 247 3.15 -8.99 17.90
CA PHE A 247 2.34 -9.42 16.75
C PHE A 247 3.16 -9.46 15.46
N ALA A 248 3.99 -8.45 15.21
CA ALA A 248 4.87 -8.40 14.03
C ALA A 248 5.83 -9.59 13.99
N LEU A 249 6.52 -9.89 15.09
CA LEU A 249 7.44 -11.02 15.17
C LEU A 249 6.72 -12.36 15.00
N HIS A 250 5.57 -12.51 15.64
CA HIS A 250 4.77 -13.73 15.48
C HIS A 250 4.36 -13.93 14.03
N ALA A 251 3.80 -12.91 13.39
CA ALA A 251 3.39 -12.98 11.98
C ALA A 251 4.56 -13.25 11.02
N LEU A 252 5.72 -12.63 11.27
CA LEU A 252 6.94 -12.86 10.47
C LEU A 252 7.51 -14.27 10.61
N LEU A 253 7.28 -14.93 11.73
CA LEU A 253 7.82 -16.27 12.02
C LEU A 253 6.83 -17.39 11.69
N ASP A 254 5.57 -17.07 11.42
CA ASP A 254 4.55 -18.06 11.07
C ASP A 254 4.59 -18.40 9.57
N PRO A 255 5.01 -19.60 9.18
CA PRO A 255 5.08 -19.99 7.77
C PRO A 255 3.72 -20.07 7.07
N ARG A 256 2.62 -20.06 7.83
CA ARG A 256 1.24 -20.02 7.29
C ARG A 256 0.87 -18.65 6.75
N ILE A 257 1.60 -17.59 7.14
CA ILE A 257 1.37 -16.21 6.71
C ILE A 257 2.37 -15.88 5.59
N PRO A 258 1.97 -15.94 4.31
CA PRO A 258 2.90 -15.82 3.19
C PRO A 258 3.39 -14.39 2.94
N ILE A 259 2.65 -13.37 3.38
CA ILE A 259 2.98 -11.96 3.18
C ILE A 259 2.71 -11.20 4.47
N VAL A 260 3.71 -10.50 4.97
CA VAL A 260 3.60 -9.61 6.14
C VAL A 260 4.04 -8.21 5.75
N ALA A 261 3.15 -7.24 5.88
CA ALA A 261 3.46 -5.83 5.67
C ALA A 261 3.66 -5.12 7.02
N LEU A 262 4.84 -4.56 7.25
CA LEU A 262 5.14 -3.79 8.45
C LEU A 262 5.04 -2.29 8.15
N THR A 263 4.08 -1.63 8.77
CA THR A 263 3.84 -0.18 8.64
C THR A 263 4.13 0.55 9.95
N GLY A 264 4.29 1.86 9.89
CA GLY A 264 4.52 2.69 11.08
C GLY A 264 5.60 3.76 10.88
N ALA A 265 5.78 4.64 11.87
CA ALA A 265 6.72 5.74 11.83
C ALA A 265 8.19 5.29 11.69
N ALA A 266 9.07 6.21 11.29
CA ALA A 266 10.51 5.95 11.26
C ALA A 266 11.03 5.59 12.67
N GLY A 267 12.01 4.68 12.76
CA GLY A 267 12.61 4.28 14.04
C GLY A 267 11.81 3.27 14.87
N THR A 268 10.66 2.78 14.41
CA THR A 268 9.84 1.79 15.15
C THR A 268 10.37 0.35 15.07
N GLY A 269 11.50 0.11 14.44
CA GLY A 269 12.18 -1.20 14.41
C GLY A 269 11.74 -2.14 13.27
N LYS A 270 10.91 -1.70 12.30
CA LYS A 270 10.37 -2.54 11.22
C LYS A 270 11.45 -3.36 10.49
N THR A 271 12.48 -2.71 10.00
CA THR A 271 13.58 -3.35 9.27
C THR A 271 14.35 -4.31 10.17
N LEU A 272 14.59 -3.91 11.42
CA LEU A 272 15.30 -4.73 12.41
C LEU A 272 14.55 -6.03 12.72
N LEU A 273 13.23 -5.94 12.95
CA LEU A 273 12.38 -7.11 13.22
C LEU A 273 12.32 -8.04 12.02
N ALA A 274 12.15 -7.50 10.80
CA ALA A 274 12.13 -8.30 9.57
C ALA A 274 13.45 -9.04 9.35
N LEU A 275 14.59 -8.38 9.54
CA LEU A 275 15.92 -9.00 9.42
C LEU A 275 16.17 -10.04 10.51
N ALA A 276 15.79 -9.77 11.76
CA ALA A 276 15.92 -10.73 12.86
C ALA A 276 15.10 -12.00 12.61
N ALA A 277 13.86 -11.85 12.13
CA ALA A 277 13.01 -12.98 11.76
C ALA A 277 13.61 -13.77 10.57
N ALA A 278 14.06 -13.09 9.51
CA ALA A 278 14.68 -13.74 8.36
C ALA A 278 15.92 -14.54 8.77
N LEU A 279 16.82 -13.97 9.59
CA LEU A 279 18.00 -14.65 10.08
C LEU A 279 17.66 -15.85 10.99
N LYS A 280 16.59 -15.77 11.78
CA LYS A 280 16.13 -16.90 12.60
C LYS A 280 15.61 -18.02 11.71
N MET A 281 14.82 -17.72 10.68
CA MET A 281 14.28 -18.71 9.75
C MET A 281 15.37 -19.38 8.89
N LEU A 282 16.38 -18.63 8.45
CA LEU A 282 17.56 -19.18 7.78
C LEU A 282 18.34 -20.13 8.71
N LYS A 283 18.57 -19.70 9.97
CA LYS A 283 19.29 -20.52 10.94
C LYS A 283 18.57 -21.80 11.31
N SER A 284 17.25 -21.77 11.33
CA SER A 284 16.41 -22.97 11.58
C SER A 284 16.21 -23.84 10.33
N CYS A 285 16.87 -23.52 9.21
CA CYS A 285 16.73 -24.21 7.93
C CYS A 285 15.30 -24.29 7.40
N GLN A 286 14.43 -23.35 7.77
CA GLN A 286 13.09 -23.22 7.20
C GLN A 286 13.12 -22.66 5.78
N TYR A 287 14.12 -21.82 5.50
CA TYR A 287 14.39 -21.26 4.18
C TYR A 287 15.87 -21.39 3.86
N GLU A 288 16.18 -21.57 2.58
CA GLU A 288 17.57 -21.68 2.10
C GLU A 288 18.21 -20.31 1.89
N ASN A 289 17.40 -19.33 1.48
CA ASN A 289 17.89 -18.01 1.07
C ASN A 289 16.93 -16.89 1.54
N ALA A 290 17.50 -15.74 1.90
CA ALA A 290 16.76 -14.49 2.07
C ALA A 290 17.16 -13.52 0.96
N LYS A 291 16.18 -12.92 0.28
CA LYS A 291 16.40 -11.90 -0.74
C LYS A 291 15.98 -10.54 -0.18
N LEU A 292 16.90 -9.60 -0.17
CA LEU A 292 16.66 -8.23 0.24
C LEU A 292 16.49 -7.35 -1.00
N ALA A 293 15.39 -6.61 -1.05
CA ALA A 293 15.13 -5.64 -2.10
C ALA A 293 14.80 -4.28 -1.46
N ARG A 294 15.36 -3.22 -2.00
CA ARG A 294 15.03 -1.85 -1.59
C ARG A 294 14.79 -1.00 -2.84
N PRO A 295 13.66 -0.28 -2.93
CA PRO A 295 13.46 0.67 -4.01
C PRO A 295 14.48 1.81 -3.88
N MET A 296 15.13 2.13 -4.99
CA MET A 296 16.00 3.28 -5.09
C MET A 296 15.15 4.49 -5.46
N VAL A 297 14.83 5.31 -4.47
CA VAL A 297 14.16 6.59 -4.69
C VAL A 297 15.24 7.65 -4.85
N GLU A 298 15.33 8.24 -6.03
CA GLU A 298 16.26 9.34 -6.28
C GLU A 298 15.83 10.55 -5.43
N LEU A 299 16.69 10.98 -4.52
CA LEU A 299 16.46 12.14 -3.63
C LEU A 299 16.72 13.48 -4.34
N SER A 300 17.12 13.45 -5.60
CA SER A 300 17.37 14.63 -6.44
C SER A 300 17.10 14.33 -7.91
N ASP A 301 16.80 15.36 -8.71
CA ASP A 301 16.58 15.29 -10.17
C ASP A 301 17.81 14.80 -10.98
N LYS A 302 18.88 14.40 -10.31
CA LYS A 302 20.06 13.80 -10.94
C LYS A 302 19.91 12.30 -10.98
N THR A 303 19.74 11.78 -12.18
CA THR A 303 19.67 10.34 -12.43
C THR A 303 20.96 9.64 -11.97
N MET A 304 20.83 8.45 -11.41
CA MET A 304 21.93 7.61 -10.91
C MET A 304 23.05 7.40 -11.97
N GLY A 305 22.73 7.58 -13.26
CA GLY A 305 23.69 7.50 -14.37
C GLY A 305 24.82 8.55 -14.33
N PHE A 306 24.62 9.68 -13.64
CA PHE A 306 25.61 10.76 -13.53
C PHE A 306 26.57 10.63 -12.34
N LEU A 307 26.34 9.67 -11.44
CA LEU A 307 27.28 9.43 -10.34
C LEU A 307 28.51 8.66 -10.84
N PRO A 308 29.75 9.08 -10.52
CA PRO A 308 30.95 8.32 -10.83
C PRO A 308 31.00 7.04 -9.98
N GLY A 309 31.59 5.97 -10.51
CA GLY A 309 31.79 4.71 -9.79
C GLY A 309 31.06 3.50 -10.42
N THR A 310 31.32 2.33 -9.90
CA THR A 310 30.68 1.07 -10.29
C THR A 310 29.22 1.02 -9.84
N VAL A 311 28.43 0.08 -10.36
CA VAL A 311 27.03 -0.11 -9.96
C VAL A 311 26.94 -0.41 -8.46
N GLU A 312 27.87 -1.19 -7.92
CA GLU A 312 27.94 -1.54 -6.51
C GLU A 312 28.20 -0.31 -5.63
N GLU A 313 29.17 0.53 -5.98
CA GLU A 313 29.46 1.80 -5.27
C GLU A 313 28.30 2.79 -5.28
N LYS A 314 27.45 2.74 -6.32
CA LYS A 314 26.25 3.59 -6.43
C LYS A 314 25.08 3.07 -5.59
N ILE A 315 25.01 1.77 -5.36
CA ILE A 315 23.95 1.09 -4.62
C ILE A 315 24.23 1.06 -3.12
N ASP A 316 25.50 0.98 -2.73
CA ASP A 316 25.95 0.79 -1.35
C ASP A 316 25.33 1.80 -0.33
N PRO A 317 25.23 3.12 -0.61
CA PRO A 317 24.58 4.07 0.28
C PRO A 317 23.11 3.76 0.59
N TYR A 318 22.40 3.10 -0.34
CA TYR A 318 21.00 2.73 -0.13
C TYR A 318 20.84 1.52 0.79
N PHE A 319 21.86 0.65 0.86
CA PHE A 319 21.87 -0.53 1.73
C PHE A 319 22.51 -0.26 3.11
N GLY A 320 23.17 0.89 3.32
CA GLY A 320 23.76 1.26 4.60
C GLY A 320 22.88 0.95 5.80
N PRO A 321 21.62 1.42 5.89
CA PRO A 321 20.74 1.12 7.02
C PRO A 321 20.43 -0.38 7.22
N ILE A 322 20.55 -1.20 6.18
CA ILE A 322 20.39 -2.66 6.29
C ILE A 322 21.66 -3.26 6.91
N TYR A 323 22.83 -2.82 6.45
CA TYR A 323 24.11 -3.27 7.00
C TYR A 323 24.25 -2.90 8.48
N ASP A 324 23.87 -1.67 8.87
CA ASP A 324 23.87 -1.23 10.27
C ASP A 324 22.99 -2.15 11.14
N ASN A 325 21.81 -2.51 10.68
CA ASN A 325 20.94 -3.43 11.40
C ASN A 325 21.51 -4.86 11.48
N LEU A 326 22.16 -5.35 10.42
CA LEU A 326 22.80 -6.66 10.42
C LEU A 326 24.01 -6.70 11.39
N GLU A 327 24.81 -5.63 11.41
CA GLU A 327 25.92 -5.50 12.34
C GLU A 327 25.44 -5.45 13.79
N PHE A 328 24.38 -4.68 14.06
CA PHE A 328 23.72 -4.64 15.37
C PHE A 328 23.23 -6.03 15.80
N LEU A 329 22.54 -6.77 14.94
CA LEU A 329 22.07 -8.13 15.23
C LEU A 329 23.25 -9.09 15.51
N ARG A 330 24.36 -8.92 14.80
CA ARG A 330 25.58 -9.70 15.00
C ARG A 330 26.24 -9.40 16.36
N SER A 331 26.28 -8.13 16.77
CA SER A 331 26.84 -7.72 18.07
C SER A 331 26.05 -8.31 19.25
N LEU A 332 24.71 -8.29 19.18
CA LEU A 332 23.86 -8.90 20.21
C LEU A 332 24.12 -10.40 20.40
N LYS A 333 24.47 -11.10 19.33
CA LYS A 333 24.79 -12.53 19.39
C LYS A 333 26.19 -12.78 19.99
N SER A 334 27.18 -11.92 19.69
CA SER A 334 28.51 -12.06 20.20
C SER A 334 28.60 -11.78 21.71
N GLU A 335 27.83 -10.81 22.23
CA GLU A 335 27.74 -10.52 23.66
C GLU A 335 27.17 -11.67 24.48
N LYS A 336 26.23 -12.44 23.88
CA LYS A 336 25.63 -13.62 24.54
C LYS A 336 26.52 -14.86 24.50
N SER A 337 27.33 -15.02 23.46
CA SER A 337 28.31 -16.10 23.37
C SER A 337 29.57 -15.78 24.19
N GLY A 338 30.00 -14.52 24.33
CA GLY A 338 31.14 -14.09 25.10
C GLY A 338 30.97 -14.19 26.61
N LYS A 339 29.77 -14.46 27.14
CA LYS A 339 29.56 -14.86 28.53
C LYS A 339 29.88 -16.34 28.80
N LYS A 340 30.12 -17.15 27.74
CA LYS A 340 30.51 -18.56 27.89
C LYS A 340 31.99 -18.86 27.64
N ASP A 341 32.72 -17.99 26.94
CA ASP A 341 34.15 -18.21 26.68
C ASP A 341 34.94 -16.89 26.83
N LYS A 342 35.40 -16.61 28.02
CA LYS A 342 36.58 -15.75 28.24
C LYS A 342 37.79 -16.60 27.91
N ASN A 343 38.20 -16.61 26.66
CA ASN A 343 39.60 -16.82 26.20
C ASN A 343 39.58 -17.16 24.71
N ALA A 344 39.87 -16.20 23.90
CA ALA A 344 40.67 -16.32 22.68
C ALA A 344 40.80 -14.96 22.02
N GLU A 345 41.96 -14.41 22.11
CA GLU A 345 42.39 -13.17 21.42
C GLU A 345 42.64 -13.39 19.93
N THR A 346 42.44 -12.31 19.24
CA THR A 346 43.24 -11.68 18.20
C THR A 346 43.01 -11.97 16.73
N THR A 347 42.86 -10.83 16.08
CA THR A 347 43.27 -10.42 14.70
C THR A 347 42.68 -11.13 13.51
N GLU A 348 41.77 -10.42 12.86
CA GLU A 348 41.63 -10.53 11.42
C GLU A 348 41.28 -9.17 10.76
N SER A 349 42.03 -8.93 9.71
CA SER A 349 42.07 -7.76 8.85
C SER A 349 40.75 -7.48 8.12
N HIS A 350 40.55 -6.21 7.82
CA HIS A 350 39.44 -5.64 7.04
C HIS A 350 39.23 -6.29 5.68
N GLU A 351 38.36 -7.27 5.62
CA GLU A 351 37.56 -7.58 4.45
C GLU A 351 36.18 -6.99 4.63
N SER A 352 35.67 -6.34 3.61
CA SER A 352 34.42 -5.57 3.69
C SER A 352 33.30 -6.39 4.36
N ALA A 353 32.70 -5.83 5.40
CA ALA A 353 31.64 -6.45 6.21
C ALA A 353 30.47 -7.00 5.35
N SER A 354 30.23 -6.42 4.17
CA SER A 354 29.22 -6.80 3.19
C SER A 354 29.39 -8.22 2.63
N GLN A 355 30.63 -8.68 2.39
CA GLN A 355 30.84 -10.00 1.79
C GLN A 355 30.76 -11.16 2.79
N ARG A 356 30.99 -10.90 4.07
CA ARG A 356 30.95 -11.94 5.12
C ARG A 356 29.54 -12.17 5.69
N ALA A 357 28.69 -11.16 5.72
CA ALA A 357 27.29 -11.28 6.17
C ALA A 357 26.43 -12.13 5.21
N LEU A 358 26.84 -12.24 3.94
CA LEU A 358 26.13 -13.01 2.90
C LEU A 358 26.67 -14.45 2.73
N LYS A 359 27.81 -14.79 3.35
CA LYS A 359 28.46 -16.12 3.22
C LYS A 359 28.41 -16.97 4.49
N GLY A 360 27.89 -16.48 5.57
CA GLY A 360 27.70 -17.20 6.87
C GLY A 360 26.27 -17.22 7.29
#